data_be018e1550429b3067e4470df79bb089
#
_entry.id   be018e1550429b3067e4470df79bb089
#
_cell.length_a   1.000
_cell.length_b   1.000
_cell.length_c   1.000
_cell.angle_alpha   90.00
_cell.angle_beta   90.00
_cell.angle_gamma   90.00
#
_symmetry.space_group_name_H-M   'P 1'
#
loop_
_entity.id
_entity.type
_entity.pdbx_description
1 polymer ?
#
loop_
_entity_poly.entity_id
_entity_poly.type
_entity_poly.pdbx_seq_one_letter_code
_entity_poly.pdbx_strand_id
1 'polypeptide(L)'
;SDAQKVADKANSWVSQDVTITMGEDSYTAENTDKASWIKITNSTESAPTIAVDSSKVSQWVKSQAEEASSEPVTGERNVNASGQVVSTPTEAKDGKTVNNADAVTTAITQSLGSNKAYSGSFEATTVKAEWKERTIANGAEKLPYQAAPGEKWVDLNLSNKTVTAYEGATVVHGPVSIVDGAAETPTVTGTYKVYLQYESQTMR
;
A
#
# COMPACT_ATOMS: atom_id res chain seq x y z
N SER A 1 30.91 -40.82 -10.86
CA SER A 1 31.55 -40.33 -9.63
C SER A 1 30.46 -39.78 -8.67
N ASP A 2 30.76 -39.70 -7.40
CA ASP A 2 29.78 -39.16 -6.41
C ASP A 2 29.50 -37.69 -6.67
N ALA A 3 30.45 -36.93 -7.16
CA ALA A 3 30.22 -35.55 -7.61
C ALA A 3 29.17 -35.46 -8.73
N GLN A 4 29.17 -36.41 -9.68
CA GLN A 4 28.15 -36.44 -10.74
C GLN A 4 26.75 -36.72 -10.17
N LYS A 5 26.62 -37.64 -9.23
CA LYS A 5 25.33 -37.94 -8.57
C LYS A 5 24.77 -36.73 -7.84
N VAL A 6 25.63 -35.93 -7.16
CA VAL A 6 25.22 -34.67 -6.50
C VAL A 6 24.78 -33.64 -7.52
N ALA A 7 25.53 -33.49 -8.61
CA ALA A 7 25.15 -32.57 -9.68
C ALA A 7 23.80 -32.94 -10.35
N ASP A 8 23.62 -34.23 -10.65
CA ASP A 8 22.37 -34.75 -11.23
C ASP A 8 21.17 -34.50 -10.29
N LYS A 9 21.38 -34.74 -9.00
CA LYS A 9 20.37 -34.49 -7.96
C LYS A 9 20.06 -32.98 -7.83
N ALA A 10 21.06 -32.12 -7.84
CA ALA A 10 20.88 -30.67 -7.80
C ALA A 10 20.05 -30.21 -9.01
N ASN A 11 20.39 -30.64 -10.20
CA ASN A 11 19.67 -30.32 -11.43
C ASN A 11 18.23 -30.82 -11.39
N SER A 12 17.99 -32.02 -10.84
CA SER A 12 16.62 -32.54 -10.72
C SER A 12 15.78 -31.71 -9.74
N TRP A 13 16.35 -31.18 -8.66
CA TRP A 13 15.64 -30.30 -7.73
C TRP A 13 15.34 -28.94 -8.34
N VAL A 14 16.29 -28.33 -9.07
CA VAL A 14 16.09 -27.06 -9.76
C VAL A 14 14.99 -27.16 -10.83
N SER A 15 14.83 -28.32 -11.47
CA SER A 15 13.80 -28.54 -12.48
C SER A 15 12.38 -28.72 -11.91
N GLN A 16 12.22 -28.89 -10.60
CA GLN A 16 10.88 -28.99 -9.99
C GLN A 16 10.19 -27.63 -9.96
N ASP A 17 8.91 -27.60 -10.25
CA ASP A 17 8.11 -26.38 -10.12
C ASP A 17 7.81 -26.08 -8.66
N VAL A 18 7.92 -24.80 -8.29
CA VAL A 18 7.54 -24.27 -6.98
C VAL A 18 6.65 -23.09 -7.18
N THR A 19 5.38 -23.25 -6.83
CA THR A 19 4.35 -22.21 -7.00
C THR A 19 3.53 -22.05 -5.74
N ILE A 20 3.31 -20.79 -5.36
CA ILE A 20 2.42 -20.39 -4.26
C ILE A 20 1.33 -19.51 -4.89
N THR A 21 0.08 -19.70 -4.49
CA THR A 21 -1.04 -18.88 -4.96
C THR A 21 -1.66 -18.10 -3.80
N MET A 22 -2.29 -16.95 -4.11
CA MET A 22 -3.14 -16.22 -3.17
C MET A 22 -4.25 -15.49 -3.94
N GLY A 23 -5.47 -16.03 -3.88
CA GLY A 23 -6.55 -15.57 -4.73
C GLY A 23 -6.24 -15.82 -6.22
N GLU A 24 -6.18 -14.76 -7.01
CA GLU A 24 -5.83 -14.82 -8.44
C GLU A 24 -4.32 -14.65 -8.69
N ASP A 25 -3.56 -14.24 -7.66
CA ASP A 25 -2.12 -14.02 -7.78
C ASP A 25 -1.35 -15.34 -7.65
N SER A 26 -0.22 -15.43 -8.36
CA SER A 26 0.66 -16.61 -8.39
C SER A 26 2.11 -16.19 -8.32
N TYR A 27 2.85 -16.81 -7.41
CA TYR A 27 4.27 -16.57 -7.13
C TYR A 27 5.04 -17.84 -7.46
N THR A 28 5.85 -17.81 -8.50
CA THR A 28 6.60 -18.98 -8.99
C THR A 28 8.09 -18.72 -8.85
N ALA A 29 8.80 -19.67 -8.22
CA ALA A 29 10.24 -19.58 -8.06
C ALA A 29 10.94 -19.88 -9.38
N GLU A 30 11.85 -19.02 -9.79
CA GLU A 30 12.71 -19.22 -10.93
C GLU A 30 13.80 -20.28 -10.67
N ASN A 31 14.39 -20.79 -11.73
CA ASN A 31 15.49 -21.76 -11.58
C ASN A 31 16.71 -21.17 -10.86
N THR A 32 16.95 -19.88 -11.00
CA THR A 32 18.00 -19.12 -10.28
C THR A 32 17.74 -19.09 -8.79
N ASP A 33 16.49 -18.91 -8.36
CA ASP A 33 16.11 -18.96 -6.95
C ASP A 33 16.38 -20.36 -6.39
N LYS A 34 15.82 -21.38 -7.04
CA LYS A 34 15.94 -22.79 -6.63
C LYS A 34 17.40 -23.26 -6.59
N ALA A 35 18.22 -22.81 -7.55
CA ALA A 35 19.66 -23.11 -7.56
C ALA A 35 20.36 -22.49 -6.33
N SER A 36 19.96 -21.28 -5.92
CA SER A 36 20.51 -20.62 -4.74
C SER A 36 20.17 -21.34 -3.41
N TRP A 37 19.09 -22.12 -3.40
CA TRP A 37 18.63 -22.88 -2.22
C TRP A 37 19.38 -24.18 -2.02
N ILE A 38 20.23 -24.59 -2.99
CA ILE A 38 20.97 -25.85 -2.90
C ILE A 38 22.26 -25.62 -2.12
N LYS A 39 22.43 -26.39 -1.07
CA LYS A 39 23.65 -26.43 -0.26
C LYS A 39 24.40 -27.75 -0.50
N ILE A 40 25.60 -27.64 -1.04
CA ILE A 40 26.49 -28.77 -1.22
C ILE A 40 27.58 -28.69 -0.13
N THR A 41 27.75 -29.76 0.60
CA THR A 41 28.79 -29.86 1.64
C THR A 41 29.83 -30.90 1.18
N ASN A 42 31.06 -30.47 0.99
CA ASN A 42 32.20 -31.31 0.66
C ASN A 42 32.95 -31.67 1.93
N SER A 43 33.42 -32.93 2.02
CA SER A 43 34.31 -33.41 3.07
C SER A 43 35.48 -34.15 2.44
N THR A 44 36.64 -34.09 3.07
CA THR A 44 37.81 -34.90 2.66
C THR A 44 37.70 -36.34 3.07
N GLU A 45 36.80 -36.64 4.01
CA GLU A 45 36.66 -37.98 4.63
C GLU A 45 35.37 -38.71 4.18
N SER A 46 34.43 -38.02 3.49
CA SER A 46 33.18 -38.61 3.09
C SER A 46 32.72 -38.08 1.71
N ALA A 47 31.82 -38.84 1.08
CA ALA A 47 31.19 -38.38 -0.17
C ALA A 47 30.46 -37.04 0.02
N PRO A 48 30.46 -36.15 -1.00
CA PRO A 48 29.74 -34.88 -0.93
C PRO A 48 28.25 -35.10 -0.69
N THR A 49 27.67 -34.27 0.16
CA THR A 49 26.22 -34.28 0.44
C THR A 49 25.53 -33.06 -0.10
N ILE A 50 24.22 -33.20 -0.37
CA ILE A 50 23.38 -32.15 -0.89
C ILE A 50 22.12 -32.01 -0.02
N ALA A 51 21.76 -30.78 0.31
CA ALA A 51 20.57 -30.44 1.06
C ALA A 51 19.90 -29.17 0.51
N VAL A 52 18.62 -29.01 0.78
CA VAL A 52 17.92 -27.73 0.55
C VAL A 52 18.17 -26.82 1.75
N ASP A 53 18.66 -25.61 1.48
CA ASP A 53 18.87 -24.58 2.50
C ASP A 53 17.53 -23.91 2.83
N SER A 54 16.92 -24.32 3.94
CA SER A 54 15.63 -23.78 4.39
C SER A 54 15.67 -22.28 4.69
N SER A 55 16.84 -21.72 5.04
CA SER A 55 16.99 -20.29 5.29
C SER A 55 16.82 -19.47 3.99
N LYS A 56 17.37 -19.99 2.88
CA LYS A 56 17.23 -19.37 1.57
C LYS A 56 15.80 -19.48 1.05
N VAL A 57 15.17 -20.64 1.22
CA VAL A 57 13.74 -20.83 0.92
C VAL A 57 12.91 -19.86 1.73
N SER A 58 13.15 -19.72 3.04
CA SER A 58 12.45 -18.79 3.92
C SER A 58 12.59 -17.33 3.48
N GLN A 59 13.78 -16.91 3.05
CA GLN A 59 13.98 -15.54 2.54
C GLN A 59 13.11 -15.27 1.31
N TRP A 60 13.09 -16.20 0.35
CA TRP A 60 12.25 -16.06 -0.84
C TRP A 60 10.76 -16.07 -0.48
N VAL A 61 10.30 -17.04 0.34
CA VAL A 61 8.89 -17.13 0.75
C VAL A 61 8.44 -15.86 1.48
N LYS A 62 9.28 -15.30 2.38
CA LYS A 62 8.96 -14.05 3.09
C LYS A 62 8.85 -12.87 2.14
N SER A 63 9.72 -12.76 1.14
CA SER A 63 9.62 -11.72 0.13
C SER A 63 8.31 -11.82 -0.67
N GLN A 64 7.89 -13.04 -1.05
CA GLN A 64 6.60 -13.24 -1.72
C GLN A 64 5.41 -12.96 -0.78
N ALA A 65 5.54 -13.32 0.50
CA ALA A 65 4.51 -13.06 1.50
C ALA A 65 4.33 -11.55 1.78
N GLU A 66 5.42 -10.77 1.76
CA GLU A 66 5.38 -9.31 1.85
C GLU A 66 4.66 -8.71 0.63
N GLU A 67 4.98 -9.17 -0.58
CA GLU A 67 4.31 -8.75 -1.82
C GLU A 67 2.83 -9.11 -1.82
N ALA A 68 2.46 -10.29 -1.32
CA ALA A 68 1.09 -10.75 -1.19
C ALA A 68 0.29 -10.03 -0.10
N SER A 69 0.97 -9.40 0.86
CA SER A 69 0.36 -8.65 1.96
C SER A 69 0.02 -7.22 1.53
N SER A 70 -0.86 -6.56 2.27
CA SER A 70 -1.17 -5.14 2.06
C SER A 70 -1.52 -4.47 3.39
N GLU A 71 -1.01 -3.26 3.58
CA GLU A 71 -1.39 -2.44 4.71
C GLU A 71 -2.84 -1.94 4.58
N PRO A 72 -3.58 -1.78 5.69
CA PRO A 72 -4.89 -1.17 5.65
C PRO A 72 -4.79 0.31 5.33
N VAL A 73 -5.75 0.80 4.54
CA VAL A 73 -5.90 2.23 4.26
C VAL A 73 -6.94 2.80 5.23
N THR A 74 -6.51 3.72 6.11
CA THR A 74 -7.41 4.43 7.02
C THR A 74 -8.39 5.27 6.21
N GLY A 75 -9.69 5.07 6.43
CA GLY A 75 -10.75 5.88 5.85
C GLY A 75 -10.89 7.23 6.54
N GLU A 76 -11.35 8.22 5.79
CA GLU A 76 -11.70 9.54 6.33
C GLU A 76 -13.14 9.86 5.98
N ARG A 77 -13.92 10.29 6.97
CA ARG A 77 -15.30 10.70 6.78
C ARG A 77 -15.64 11.94 7.57
N ASN A 78 -16.40 12.80 6.94
CA ASN A 78 -16.96 13.98 7.59
C ASN A 78 -18.31 13.60 8.20
N VAL A 79 -18.51 14.01 9.45
CA VAL A 79 -19.75 13.77 10.19
C VAL A 79 -20.35 15.10 10.65
N ASN A 80 -21.66 15.17 10.73
CA ASN A 80 -22.35 16.31 11.33
C ASN A 80 -22.27 16.25 12.88
N ALA A 81 -22.83 17.24 13.55
CA ALA A 81 -22.84 17.32 15.02
C ALA A 81 -23.57 16.15 15.71
N SER A 82 -24.43 15.42 15.00
CA SER A 82 -25.10 14.22 15.49
C SER A 82 -24.35 12.90 15.17
N GLY A 83 -23.16 12.98 14.57
CA GLY A 83 -22.36 11.82 14.21
C GLY A 83 -22.80 11.12 12.92
N GLN A 84 -23.72 11.70 12.15
CA GLN A 84 -24.12 11.14 10.86
C GLN A 84 -23.08 11.45 9.79
N VAL A 85 -22.71 10.46 8.99
CA VAL A 85 -21.78 10.63 7.88
C VAL A 85 -22.40 11.50 6.79
N VAL A 86 -21.71 12.57 6.44
CA VAL A 86 -22.10 13.53 5.40
C VAL A 86 -21.33 13.27 4.10
N SER A 87 -20.05 12.95 4.20
CA SER A 87 -19.20 12.60 3.06
C SER A 87 -18.04 11.71 3.49
N THR A 88 -17.48 10.99 2.52
CA THR A 88 -16.35 10.09 2.71
C THR A 88 -15.22 10.51 1.77
N PRO A 89 -14.35 11.44 2.18
CA PRO A 89 -13.21 11.87 1.37
C PRO A 89 -12.25 10.74 1.01
N THR A 90 -12.05 9.78 1.91
CA THR A 90 -11.21 8.60 1.69
C THR A 90 -11.95 7.36 2.16
N GLU A 91 -12.14 6.39 1.25
CA GLU A 91 -12.71 5.09 1.62
C GLU A 91 -11.70 4.26 2.41
N ALA A 92 -12.16 3.63 3.49
CA ALA A 92 -11.36 2.68 4.23
C ALA A 92 -11.18 1.40 3.41
N LYS A 93 -9.98 0.85 3.41
CA LYS A 93 -9.69 -0.43 2.78
C LYS A 93 -8.95 -1.33 3.75
N ASP A 94 -9.52 -2.50 4.03
CA ASP A 94 -8.85 -3.50 4.86
C ASP A 94 -7.55 -3.97 4.23
N GLY A 95 -6.54 -4.17 5.05
CA GLY A 95 -5.30 -4.81 4.70
C GLY A 95 -5.39 -6.33 4.85
N LYS A 96 -4.32 -7.00 4.45
CA LYS A 96 -4.15 -8.44 4.64
C LYS A 96 -2.69 -8.76 4.97
N THR A 97 -2.45 -9.68 5.89
CA THR A 97 -1.11 -10.13 6.27
C THR A 97 -1.04 -11.65 6.13
N VAL A 98 -0.06 -12.13 5.35
CA VAL A 98 0.21 -13.57 5.22
C VAL A 98 0.64 -14.12 6.57
N ASN A 99 0.06 -15.24 6.99
CA ASN A 99 0.28 -15.82 8.31
C ASN A 99 0.84 -17.25 8.31
N ASN A 100 1.01 -17.88 7.14
CA ASN A 100 1.49 -19.26 7.00
C ASN A 100 2.85 -19.40 6.29
N ALA A 101 3.63 -18.32 6.17
CA ALA A 101 4.91 -18.31 5.44
C ALA A 101 5.89 -19.39 5.93
N ASP A 102 5.96 -19.64 7.24
CA ASP A 102 6.86 -20.65 7.80
C ASP A 102 6.41 -22.08 7.45
N ALA A 103 5.10 -22.35 7.42
CA ALA A 103 4.55 -23.63 6.99
C ALA A 103 4.81 -23.88 5.50
N VAL A 104 4.65 -22.85 4.66
CA VAL A 104 4.97 -22.88 3.22
C VAL A 104 6.46 -23.15 3.01
N THR A 105 7.35 -22.46 3.75
CA THR A 105 8.81 -22.69 3.72
C THR A 105 9.15 -24.15 4.01
N THR A 106 8.56 -24.71 5.06
CA THR A 106 8.78 -26.11 5.45
C THR A 106 8.31 -27.05 4.35
N ALA A 107 7.13 -26.83 3.79
CA ALA A 107 6.57 -27.67 2.75
C ALA A 107 7.39 -27.63 1.44
N ILE A 108 7.86 -26.46 1.02
CA ILE A 108 8.77 -26.32 -0.15
C ILE A 108 10.07 -27.08 0.10
N THR A 109 10.68 -26.88 1.26
CA THR A 109 11.96 -27.54 1.63
C THR A 109 11.83 -29.06 1.57
N GLN A 110 10.75 -29.61 2.11
CA GLN A 110 10.47 -31.06 2.12
C GLN A 110 10.18 -31.59 0.70
N SER A 111 9.39 -30.85 -0.07
CA SER A 111 9.04 -31.26 -1.46
C SER A 111 10.28 -31.35 -2.32
N LEU A 112 11.09 -30.29 -2.34
CA LEU A 112 12.34 -30.28 -3.11
C LEU A 112 13.34 -31.33 -2.64
N GLY A 113 13.50 -31.48 -1.31
CA GLY A 113 14.36 -32.51 -0.73
C GLY A 113 13.94 -33.93 -1.12
N SER A 114 12.65 -34.13 -1.43
CA SER A 114 12.07 -35.37 -1.95
C SER A 114 11.98 -35.44 -3.46
N ASN A 115 12.60 -34.49 -4.17
CA ASN A 115 12.53 -34.35 -5.64
C ASN A 115 11.11 -34.27 -6.17
N LYS A 116 10.28 -33.45 -5.54
CA LYS A 116 8.88 -33.22 -5.92
C LYS A 116 8.61 -31.75 -6.13
N ALA A 117 7.74 -31.43 -7.08
CA ALA A 117 7.18 -30.11 -7.25
C ALA A 117 6.36 -29.71 -6.01
N TYR A 118 6.26 -28.42 -5.78
CA TYR A 118 5.41 -27.82 -4.75
C TYR A 118 4.36 -26.93 -5.39
N SER A 119 3.11 -27.12 -5.01
CA SER A 119 2.01 -26.21 -5.30
C SER A 119 1.20 -26.03 -4.01
N GLY A 120 1.09 -24.80 -3.56
CA GLY A 120 0.37 -24.46 -2.35
C GLY A 120 -0.17 -23.05 -2.38
N SER A 121 -0.74 -22.59 -1.27
CA SER A 121 -1.30 -21.25 -1.16
C SER A 121 -0.85 -20.54 0.10
N PHE A 122 -0.74 -19.20 0.00
CA PHE A 122 -0.70 -18.37 1.17
C PHE A 122 -2.08 -18.27 1.83
N GLU A 123 -2.08 -18.25 3.14
CA GLU A 123 -3.21 -17.90 3.99
C GLU A 123 -2.94 -16.53 4.58
N ALA A 124 -3.98 -15.69 4.66
CA ALA A 124 -3.85 -14.36 5.20
C ALA A 124 -4.92 -14.05 6.24
N THR A 125 -4.53 -13.22 7.19
CA THR A 125 -5.43 -12.61 8.16
C THR A 125 -5.77 -11.20 7.67
N THR A 126 -7.05 -10.83 7.73
CA THR A 126 -7.51 -9.48 7.43
C THR A 126 -7.11 -8.53 8.55
N VAL A 127 -6.46 -7.42 8.19
CA VAL A 127 -6.17 -6.30 9.08
C VAL A 127 -7.24 -5.23 8.83
N LYS A 128 -8.11 -5.00 9.81
CA LYS A 128 -9.20 -4.05 9.67
C LYS A 128 -8.68 -2.62 9.56
N ALA A 129 -9.23 -1.88 8.59
CA ALA A 129 -8.97 -0.47 8.45
C ALA A 129 -9.68 0.35 9.52
N GLU A 130 -9.04 1.42 9.97
CA GLU A 130 -9.62 2.39 10.88
C GLU A 130 -10.35 3.50 10.13
N TRP A 131 -11.25 4.20 10.82
CA TRP A 131 -11.91 5.39 10.33
C TRP A 131 -11.48 6.60 11.16
N LYS A 132 -11.09 7.67 10.47
CA LYS A 132 -10.95 9.01 11.06
C LYS A 132 -12.21 9.82 10.77
N GLU A 133 -12.85 10.31 11.81
CA GLU A 133 -14.00 11.18 11.71
C GLU A 133 -13.59 12.63 11.95
N ARG A 134 -14.09 13.51 11.09
CA ARG A 134 -13.95 14.95 11.24
C ARG A 134 -15.34 15.56 11.32
N THR A 135 -15.65 16.19 12.45
CA THR A 135 -16.92 16.90 12.61
C THR A 135 -16.87 18.19 11.81
N ILE A 136 -17.87 18.40 10.96
CA ILE A 136 -18.04 19.62 10.16
C ILE A 136 -18.98 20.59 10.85
N ALA A 137 -18.87 21.87 10.50
CA ALA A 137 -19.76 22.90 10.98
C ALA A 137 -21.19 22.66 10.48
N ASN A 138 -22.18 22.97 11.30
CA ASN A 138 -23.58 22.87 10.92
C ASN A 138 -23.86 23.80 9.72
N GLY A 139 -24.40 23.24 8.64
CA GLY A 139 -24.64 23.95 7.37
C GLY A 139 -23.46 23.88 6.38
N ALA A 140 -22.31 23.32 6.76
CA ALA A 140 -21.18 23.14 5.85
C ALA A 140 -21.38 22.00 4.85
N GLU A 141 -22.42 21.16 5.03
CA GLU A 141 -22.68 19.99 4.19
C GLU A 141 -22.88 20.34 2.71
N LYS A 142 -23.39 21.53 2.45
CA LYS A 142 -23.73 22.02 1.09
C LYS A 142 -22.69 22.98 0.52
N LEU A 143 -21.63 23.29 1.27
CA LEU A 143 -20.58 24.21 0.85
C LEU A 143 -19.50 23.49 0.05
N PRO A 144 -18.77 24.20 -0.83
CA PRO A 144 -17.66 23.65 -1.61
C PRO A 144 -16.56 23.06 -0.72
N TYR A 145 -16.39 23.59 0.49
CA TYR A 145 -15.51 23.06 1.51
C TYR A 145 -16.28 22.80 2.81
N GLN A 146 -16.20 21.58 3.30
CA GLN A 146 -16.87 21.13 4.51
C GLN A 146 -16.01 21.46 5.75
N ALA A 147 -15.97 22.75 6.10
CA ALA A 147 -15.15 23.25 7.18
C ALA A 147 -15.57 22.73 8.55
N ALA A 148 -14.60 22.56 9.47
CA ALA A 148 -14.90 22.30 10.87
C ALA A 148 -15.51 23.53 11.56
N PRO A 149 -16.17 23.37 12.73
CA PRO A 149 -16.64 24.51 13.50
C PRO A 149 -15.52 25.50 13.83
N GLY A 150 -15.71 26.79 13.51
CA GLY A 150 -14.73 27.85 13.74
C GLY A 150 -13.53 27.87 12.78
N GLU A 151 -13.45 26.93 11.85
CA GLU A 151 -12.40 26.93 10.84
C GLU A 151 -12.59 28.08 9.84
N LYS A 152 -11.52 28.87 9.64
CA LYS A 152 -11.54 30.01 8.71
C LYS A 152 -11.02 29.57 7.34
N TRP A 153 -11.80 29.87 6.32
CA TRP A 153 -11.46 29.53 4.94
C TRP A 153 -12.04 30.54 3.95
N VAL A 154 -11.57 30.48 2.73
CA VAL A 154 -11.95 31.39 1.65
C VAL A 154 -12.34 30.58 0.42
N ASP A 155 -13.50 30.87 -0.16
CA ASP A 155 -13.92 30.35 -1.45
C ASP A 155 -13.62 31.38 -2.55
N LEU A 156 -12.79 30.98 -3.52
CA LEU A 156 -12.59 31.72 -4.78
C LEU A 156 -13.40 31.03 -5.88
N ASN A 157 -14.53 31.63 -6.20
CA ASN A 157 -15.39 31.14 -7.28
C ASN A 157 -15.03 31.81 -8.61
N LEU A 158 -14.27 31.11 -9.44
CA LEU A 158 -13.81 31.64 -10.73
C LEU A 158 -14.93 31.76 -11.76
N SER A 159 -16.01 30.98 -11.63
CA SER A 159 -17.17 31.07 -12.53
C SER A 159 -17.94 32.36 -12.30
N ASN A 160 -18.13 32.73 -11.04
CA ASN A 160 -18.86 33.96 -10.67
C ASN A 160 -17.88 35.13 -10.45
N LYS A 161 -16.57 34.90 -10.51
CA LYS A 161 -15.52 35.89 -10.23
C LYS A 161 -15.72 36.58 -8.88
N THR A 162 -15.89 35.77 -7.84
CA THR A 162 -16.11 36.25 -6.48
C THR A 162 -15.21 35.54 -5.48
N VAL A 163 -14.92 36.23 -4.38
CA VAL A 163 -14.29 35.67 -3.20
C VAL A 163 -15.21 35.87 -1.99
N THR A 164 -15.36 34.82 -1.20
CA THR A 164 -16.16 34.81 0.02
C THR A 164 -15.36 34.20 1.16
N ALA A 165 -15.28 34.87 2.29
CA ALA A 165 -14.63 34.38 3.49
C ALA A 165 -15.66 33.81 4.47
N TYR A 166 -15.30 32.68 5.07
CA TYR A 166 -16.14 31.92 5.98
C TYR A 166 -15.44 31.64 7.30
N GLU A 167 -16.25 31.46 8.33
CA GLU A 167 -15.87 30.80 9.59
C GLU A 167 -16.86 29.65 9.81
N GLY A 168 -16.36 28.42 9.75
CA GLY A 168 -17.22 27.23 9.63
C GLY A 168 -18.11 27.32 8.40
N ALA A 169 -19.42 27.32 8.59
CA ALA A 169 -20.41 27.49 7.52
C ALA A 169 -20.94 28.95 7.37
N THR A 170 -20.48 29.85 8.23
CA THR A 170 -20.98 31.23 8.28
C THR A 170 -20.13 32.13 7.38
N VAL A 171 -20.78 32.89 6.48
CA VAL A 171 -20.12 33.97 5.73
C VAL A 171 -19.72 35.08 6.67
N VAL A 172 -18.44 35.40 6.73
CA VAL A 172 -17.91 36.51 7.55
C VAL A 172 -17.54 37.73 6.70
N HIS A 173 -17.29 37.53 5.41
CA HIS A 173 -17.05 38.63 4.48
C HIS A 173 -17.33 38.20 3.01
N GLY A 174 -17.90 39.11 2.24
CA GLY A 174 -18.20 38.88 0.81
C GLY A 174 -19.65 38.44 0.55
N PRO A 175 -19.95 37.99 -0.69
CA PRO A 175 -19.04 37.88 -1.80
C PRO A 175 -18.52 39.24 -2.34
N VAL A 176 -17.25 39.31 -2.68
CA VAL A 176 -16.58 40.45 -3.30
C VAL A 176 -16.11 40.06 -4.70
N SER A 177 -16.29 40.94 -5.68
CA SER A 177 -15.82 40.67 -7.03
C SER A 177 -14.30 40.67 -7.11
N ILE A 178 -13.75 39.72 -7.89
CA ILE A 178 -12.32 39.60 -8.16
C ILE A 178 -12.04 39.59 -9.65
N VAL A 179 -10.80 39.81 -10.01
CA VAL A 179 -10.27 39.56 -11.34
C VAL A 179 -9.44 38.28 -11.30
N ASP A 180 -9.74 37.35 -12.18
CA ASP A 180 -9.02 36.10 -12.37
C ASP A 180 -7.89 36.28 -13.40
N GLY A 181 -7.03 35.26 -13.50
CA GLY A 181 -5.92 35.25 -14.47
C GLY A 181 -6.40 35.30 -15.92
N ALA A 182 -5.55 35.87 -16.79
CA ALA A 182 -5.80 35.87 -18.22
C ALA A 182 -5.79 34.46 -18.82
N ALA A 183 -6.31 34.30 -20.04
CA ALA A 183 -6.36 33.01 -20.73
C ALA A 183 -4.99 32.34 -20.86
N GLU A 184 -3.93 33.13 -21.04
CA GLU A 184 -2.54 32.66 -21.16
C GLU A 184 -1.91 32.35 -19.80
N THR A 185 -2.45 32.88 -18.70
CA THR A 185 -1.97 32.70 -17.31
C THR A 185 -3.16 32.48 -16.37
N PRO A 186 -3.89 31.37 -16.51
CA PRO A 186 -5.13 31.16 -15.75
C PRO A 186 -4.82 31.01 -14.25
N THR A 187 -5.77 31.46 -13.43
CA THR A 187 -5.73 31.18 -11.99
C THR A 187 -5.82 29.67 -11.77
N VAL A 188 -4.86 29.11 -11.05
CA VAL A 188 -4.84 27.68 -10.73
C VAL A 188 -5.98 27.33 -9.77
N THR A 189 -6.62 26.17 -10.02
CA THR A 189 -7.70 25.65 -9.18
C THR A 189 -7.18 24.60 -8.21
N GLY A 190 -7.82 24.45 -7.06
CA GLY A 190 -7.45 23.45 -6.04
C GLY A 190 -7.71 23.98 -4.64
N THR A 191 -7.36 23.16 -3.65
CA THR A 191 -7.42 23.51 -2.24
C THR A 191 -6.01 23.82 -1.73
N TYR A 192 -5.84 25.03 -1.19
CA TYR A 192 -4.55 25.54 -0.74
C TYR A 192 -4.63 25.95 0.73
N LYS A 193 -3.48 25.92 1.41
CA LYS A 193 -3.35 26.45 2.78
C LYS A 193 -2.55 27.75 2.74
N VAL A 194 -3.00 28.76 3.48
CA VAL A 194 -2.19 29.95 3.73
C VAL A 194 -1.02 29.54 4.63
N TYR A 195 0.19 29.59 4.10
CA TYR A 195 1.41 29.19 4.83
C TYR A 195 2.33 30.38 5.12
N LEU A 196 2.07 31.54 4.49
CA LEU A 196 2.88 32.72 4.65
C LEU A 196 2.03 33.98 4.44
N GLN A 197 2.24 34.97 5.30
CA GLN A 197 1.61 36.30 5.17
C GLN A 197 2.70 37.34 5.22
N TYR A 198 2.57 38.34 4.35
CA TYR A 198 3.42 39.56 4.36
C TYR A 198 2.55 40.77 4.66
N GLU A 199 3.03 41.66 5.53
CA GLU A 199 2.36 42.94 5.81
C GLU A 199 2.40 43.87 4.59
N SER A 200 3.48 43.81 3.83
CA SER A 200 3.60 44.47 2.51
C SER A 200 4.60 43.69 1.62
N GLN A 201 4.35 43.69 0.32
CA GLN A 201 5.25 43.12 -0.67
C GLN A 201 5.30 43.98 -1.93
N THR A 202 6.53 44.27 -2.41
CA THR A 202 6.71 44.96 -3.70
C THR A 202 6.54 43.92 -4.82
N MET A 203 5.57 44.16 -5.72
CA MET A 203 5.48 43.38 -6.96
C MET A 203 6.61 43.81 -7.91
N ARG A 204 7.32 42.85 -8.48
CA ARG A 204 8.35 43.05 -9.51
C ARG A 204 7.89 42.46 -10.82
#